data_5ff1227d4f140ecf9173b1da4203b2fb
#
_entry.id   5ff1227d4f140ecf9173b1da4203b2fb
#
_cell.length_a   1.000
_cell.length_b   1.000
_cell.length_c   1.000
_cell.angle_alpha   90.00
_cell.angle_beta   90.00
_cell.angle_gamma   90.00
#
_symmetry.space_group_name_H-M   'P 1'
#
loop_
_entity.id
_entity.type
_entity.pdbx_description
1 polymer ?
#
loop_
_entity_poly.entity_id
_entity_poly.type
_entity_poly.pdbx_seq_one_letter_code
_entity_poly.pdbx_strand_id
1 'polypeptide(L)'
;MKVTITRLKKMTLVLAGVMMAAVLLVATAPARATDDDSAATFKSKCAMCHGQTAEKKFDATKADDLLIGIVLNGKQAEKPPNMPKFSEKGITADQAKALVAFMKSLKQ
;
A
#
# COMPACT_ATOMS: atom_id res chain seq x y z
N MET A 1 -23.53 44.01 -33.57
CA MET A 1 -23.96 42.91 -32.71
C MET A 1 -23.49 41.50 -33.14
N LYS A 2 -22.63 41.36 -34.12
CA LYS A 2 -22.12 40.04 -34.56
C LYS A 2 -20.81 39.58 -33.88
N VAL A 3 -20.22 40.38 -32.98
CA VAL A 3 -18.91 40.10 -32.37
C VAL A 3 -19.03 39.35 -31.03
N THR A 4 -20.17 39.33 -30.40
CA THR A 4 -20.37 38.76 -29.06
C THR A 4 -20.53 37.25 -29.05
N ILE A 5 -21.06 36.66 -30.12
CA ILE A 5 -21.33 35.22 -30.15
C ILE A 5 -20.04 34.40 -30.41
N THR A 6 -19.10 34.96 -31.19
CA THR A 6 -17.84 34.27 -31.52
C THR A 6 -16.88 34.23 -30.35
N ARG A 7 -16.94 35.22 -29.48
CA ARG A 7 -16.10 35.23 -28.25
C ARG A 7 -16.63 34.30 -27.17
N LEU A 8 -17.94 34.14 -27.09
CA LEU A 8 -18.58 33.23 -26.14
C LEU A 8 -18.30 31.75 -26.52
N LYS A 9 -18.29 31.41 -27.79
CA LYS A 9 -17.96 30.05 -28.27
C LYS A 9 -16.49 29.67 -28.05
N LYS A 10 -15.59 30.65 -28.12
CA LYS A 10 -14.16 30.42 -27.84
C LYS A 10 -13.88 30.27 -26.33
N MET A 11 -14.62 30.98 -25.46
CA MET A 11 -14.47 30.83 -24.00
C MET A 11 -15.01 29.49 -23.49
N THR A 12 -16.12 29.00 -24.06
CA THR A 12 -16.68 27.69 -23.68
C THR A 12 -15.78 26.53 -24.10
N LEU A 13 -15.10 26.63 -25.25
CA LEU A 13 -14.15 25.60 -25.69
C LEU A 13 -12.87 25.55 -24.84
N VAL A 14 -12.39 26.69 -24.36
CA VAL A 14 -11.20 26.74 -23.48
C VAL A 14 -11.53 26.22 -22.10
N LEU A 15 -12.71 26.52 -21.55
CA LEU A 15 -13.17 26.01 -20.26
C LEU A 15 -13.43 24.49 -20.28
N ALA A 16 -13.96 23.96 -21.38
CA ALA A 16 -14.15 22.52 -21.55
C ALA A 16 -12.81 21.76 -21.65
N GLY A 17 -11.81 22.36 -22.30
CA GLY A 17 -10.46 21.78 -22.40
C GLY A 17 -9.71 21.73 -21.06
N VAL A 18 -9.86 22.74 -20.23
CA VAL A 18 -9.21 22.81 -18.89
C VAL A 18 -9.86 21.83 -17.91
N MET A 19 -11.18 21.65 -17.98
CA MET A 19 -11.88 20.66 -17.13
C MET A 19 -11.48 19.21 -17.50
N MET A 20 -11.27 18.92 -18.77
CA MET A 20 -10.90 17.57 -19.22
C MET A 20 -9.45 17.20 -18.86
N ALA A 21 -8.54 18.18 -18.82
CA ALA A 21 -7.15 17.96 -18.40
C ALA A 21 -7.04 17.74 -16.87
N ALA A 22 -7.90 18.36 -16.06
CA ALA A 22 -7.90 18.17 -14.61
C ALA A 22 -8.38 16.77 -14.17
N VAL A 23 -9.30 16.15 -14.92
CA VAL A 23 -9.82 14.80 -14.64
C VAL A 23 -8.79 13.70 -14.93
N LEU A 24 -7.90 13.91 -15.92
CA LEU A 24 -6.85 12.94 -16.27
C LEU A 24 -5.70 12.91 -15.25
N LEU A 25 -5.48 13.97 -14.48
CA LEU A 25 -4.41 14.02 -13.46
C LEU A 25 -4.76 13.28 -12.17
N VAL A 26 -6.04 13.02 -11.90
CA VAL A 26 -6.49 12.28 -10.71
C VAL A 26 -6.39 10.76 -10.89
N ALA A 27 -6.34 10.27 -12.12
CA ALA A 27 -6.33 8.82 -12.44
C ALA A 27 -4.96 8.14 -12.32
N THR A 28 -3.87 8.88 -12.03
CA THR A 28 -2.50 8.36 -12.00
C THR A 28 -1.87 8.30 -10.60
N ALA A 29 -2.65 8.49 -9.53
CA ALA A 29 -2.14 8.26 -8.19
C ALA A 29 -1.90 6.75 -7.98
N PRO A 30 -0.68 6.30 -7.63
CA PRO A 30 -0.44 4.90 -7.31
C PRO A 30 -1.32 4.49 -6.13
N ALA A 31 -1.99 3.35 -6.25
CA ALA A 31 -2.74 2.77 -5.16
C ALA A 31 -1.78 2.48 -3.99
N ARG A 32 -1.94 3.20 -2.88
CA ARG A 32 -1.22 2.91 -1.64
C ARG A 32 -1.95 1.81 -0.90
N ALA A 33 -1.20 0.87 -0.35
CA ALA A 33 -1.76 -0.08 0.60
C ALA A 33 -2.36 0.70 1.78
N THR A 34 -3.64 0.48 2.05
CA THR A 34 -4.34 1.10 3.19
C THR A 34 -4.14 0.27 4.45
N ASP A 35 -4.38 0.86 5.61
CA ASP A 35 -4.31 0.14 6.89
C ASP A 35 -5.29 -1.05 6.91
N ASP A 36 -6.46 -0.92 6.29
CA ASP A 36 -7.44 -1.99 6.16
C ASP A 36 -6.91 -3.16 5.34
N ASP A 37 -6.19 -2.92 4.25
CA ASP A 37 -5.55 -3.95 3.44
C ASP A 37 -4.44 -4.68 4.22
N SER A 38 -3.69 -3.95 5.03
CA SER A 38 -2.63 -4.52 5.88
C SER A 38 -3.22 -5.41 6.97
N ALA A 39 -4.31 -4.99 7.62
CA ALA A 39 -5.01 -5.78 8.62
C ALA A 39 -5.57 -7.08 8.03
N ALA A 40 -6.22 -7.01 6.87
CA ALA A 40 -6.77 -8.18 6.17
C ALA A 40 -5.65 -9.13 5.71
N THR A 41 -4.57 -8.60 5.17
CA THR A 41 -3.40 -9.40 4.74
C THR A 41 -2.71 -10.06 5.93
N PHE A 42 -2.51 -9.33 7.02
CA PHE A 42 -1.95 -9.88 8.26
C PHE A 42 -2.81 -11.04 8.78
N LYS A 43 -4.11 -10.85 8.88
CA LYS A 43 -5.04 -11.86 9.37
C LYS A 43 -5.02 -13.13 8.53
N SER A 44 -4.97 -13.00 7.20
CA SER A 44 -5.04 -14.13 6.28
C SER A 44 -3.71 -14.86 6.07
N LYS A 45 -2.57 -14.14 6.15
CA LYS A 45 -1.25 -14.67 5.74
C LYS A 45 -0.23 -14.76 6.88
N CYS A 46 -0.39 -14.00 7.94
CA CYS A 46 0.64 -13.82 8.98
C CYS A 46 0.19 -14.33 10.34
N ALA A 47 -1.06 -14.12 10.71
CA ALA A 47 -1.57 -14.41 12.04
C ALA A 47 -1.51 -15.89 12.43
N MET A 48 -1.55 -16.80 11.48
CA MET A 48 -1.44 -18.25 11.73
C MET A 48 -0.14 -18.60 12.47
N CYS A 49 0.97 -17.93 12.14
CA CYS A 49 2.27 -18.16 12.76
C CYS A 49 2.61 -17.10 13.82
N HIS A 50 2.20 -15.85 13.61
CA HIS A 50 2.53 -14.72 14.48
C HIS A 50 1.52 -14.43 15.58
N GLY A 51 0.34 -15.03 15.55
CA GLY A 51 -0.76 -14.75 16.46
C GLY A 51 -1.59 -13.53 16.04
N GLN A 52 -2.75 -13.34 16.65
CA GLN A 52 -3.71 -12.29 16.27
C GLN A 52 -3.19 -10.87 16.54
N THR A 53 -2.30 -10.72 17.51
CA THR A 53 -1.67 -9.45 17.88
C THR A 53 -0.16 -9.44 17.63
N ALA A 54 0.32 -10.27 16.71
CA ALA A 54 1.74 -10.46 16.42
C ALA A 54 2.58 -10.79 17.69
N GLU A 55 1.98 -11.50 18.64
CA GLU A 55 2.60 -11.83 19.91
C GLU A 55 3.67 -12.93 19.82
N LYS A 56 3.70 -13.66 18.72
CA LYS A 56 4.61 -14.78 18.50
C LYS A 56 5.66 -14.45 17.43
N LYS A 57 6.93 -14.74 17.72
CA LYS A 57 8.04 -14.68 16.76
C LYS A 57 8.23 -13.32 16.07
N PHE A 58 7.71 -12.24 16.64
CA PHE A 58 7.84 -10.90 16.13
C PHE A 58 8.47 -9.98 17.18
N ASP A 59 9.56 -9.33 16.78
CA ASP A 59 10.29 -8.38 17.62
C ASP A 59 10.12 -6.96 17.05
N ALA A 60 9.24 -6.18 17.65
CA ALA A 60 8.92 -4.82 17.22
C ALA A 60 10.08 -3.81 17.44
N THR A 61 11.11 -4.18 18.19
CA THR A 61 12.28 -3.31 18.46
C THR A 61 13.28 -3.29 17.31
N LYS A 62 13.18 -4.26 16.39
CA LYS A 62 14.07 -4.32 15.22
C LYS A 62 13.78 -3.22 14.22
N ALA A 63 14.82 -2.83 13.47
CA ALA A 63 14.71 -1.83 12.42
C ALA A 63 13.71 -2.25 11.34
N ASP A 64 12.97 -1.28 10.81
CA ASP A 64 11.95 -1.53 9.79
C ASP A 64 12.50 -2.19 8.54
N ASP A 65 13.64 -1.72 8.04
CA ASP A 65 14.29 -2.27 6.84
C ASP A 65 14.64 -3.75 7.00
N LEU A 66 15.12 -4.13 8.18
CA LEU A 66 15.38 -5.54 8.48
C LEU A 66 14.10 -6.38 8.47
N LEU A 67 13.03 -5.88 9.10
CA LEU A 67 11.75 -6.57 9.17
C LEU A 67 11.09 -6.67 7.78
N ILE A 68 11.15 -5.61 6.99
CA ILE A 68 10.66 -5.59 5.60
C ILE A 68 11.42 -6.62 4.75
N GLY A 69 12.74 -6.66 4.88
CA GLY A 69 13.58 -7.65 4.22
C GLY A 69 13.20 -9.09 4.58
N ILE A 70 12.89 -9.34 5.85
CA ILE A 70 12.43 -10.67 6.32
C ILE A 70 11.08 -11.03 5.71
N VAL A 71 10.13 -10.10 5.63
CA VAL A 71 8.82 -10.35 4.98
C VAL A 71 9.01 -10.74 3.52
N LEU A 72 9.83 -10.00 2.78
CA LEU A 72 10.04 -10.22 1.35
C LEU A 72 10.83 -11.49 1.05
N ASN A 73 11.90 -11.74 1.80
CA ASN A 73 12.87 -12.80 1.52
C ASN A 73 12.70 -14.05 2.37
N GLY A 74 11.81 -14.01 3.36
CA GLY A 74 11.63 -15.08 4.32
C GLY A 74 12.75 -15.15 5.34
N LYS A 75 12.60 -16.08 6.27
CA LYS A 75 13.60 -16.36 7.31
C LYS A 75 13.58 -17.84 7.68
N GLN A 76 14.76 -18.43 7.74
CA GLN A 76 14.91 -19.76 8.28
C GLN A 76 14.74 -19.73 9.80
N ALA A 77 13.86 -20.56 10.33
CA ALA A 77 13.64 -20.73 11.76
C ALA A 77 14.55 -21.83 12.33
N GLU A 78 14.85 -21.74 13.62
CA GLU A 78 15.57 -22.83 14.33
C GLU A 78 14.75 -24.13 14.33
N LYS A 79 13.43 -23.98 14.41
CA LYS A 79 12.46 -25.09 14.33
C LYS A 79 11.42 -24.78 13.26
N PRO A 80 11.09 -25.74 12.37
CA PRO A 80 10.03 -25.54 11.37
C PRO A 80 8.68 -25.15 12.01
N PRO A 81 7.82 -24.42 11.27
CA PRO A 81 8.00 -23.97 9.89
C PRO A 81 8.87 -22.73 9.74
N ASN A 82 9.58 -22.63 8.60
CA ASN A 82 10.30 -21.43 8.22
C ASN A 82 9.31 -20.34 7.78
N MET A 83 9.69 -19.07 7.92
CA MET A 83 8.92 -17.98 7.34
C MET A 83 9.13 -17.95 5.82
N PRO A 84 8.07 -18.08 5.00
CA PRO A 84 8.21 -18.11 3.55
C PRO A 84 8.58 -16.75 2.98
N LYS A 85 9.07 -16.75 1.74
CA LYS A 85 9.32 -15.53 0.96
C LYS A 85 8.00 -14.98 0.43
N PHE A 86 7.49 -13.94 1.06
CA PHE A 86 6.20 -13.38 0.65
C PHE A 86 6.26 -12.57 -0.65
N SER A 87 7.45 -12.15 -1.10
CA SER A 87 7.61 -11.59 -2.44
C SER A 87 7.18 -12.57 -3.55
N GLU A 88 7.44 -13.85 -3.37
CA GLU A 88 6.99 -14.91 -4.28
C GLU A 88 5.48 -15.19 -4.19
N LYS A 89 4.83 -14.70 -3.14
CA LYS A 89 3.38 -14.82 -2.90
C LYS A 89 2.61 -13.55 -3.24
N GLY A 90 3.23 -12.61 -3.96
CA GLY A 90 2.59 -11.41 -4.44
C GLY A 90 2.62 -10.22 -3.49
N ILE A 91 3.37 -10.27 -2.38
CA ILE A 91 3.56 -9.12 -1.48
C ILE A 91 4.65 -8.21 -2.05
N THR A 92 4.27 -6.96 -2.34
CA THR A 92 5.20 -5.93 -2.81
C THR A 92 6.00 -5.32 -1.65
N ALA A 93 7.06 -4.57 -1.98
CA ALA A 93 7.85 -3.84 -0.97
C ALA A 93 7.01 -2.83 -0.17
N ASP A 94 6.09 -2.12 -0.83
CA ASP A 94 5.18 -1.17 -0.17
C ASP A 94 4.19 -1.89 0.75
N GLN A 95 3.67 -3.03 0.34
CA GLN A 95 2.81 -3.86 1.18
C GLN A 95 3.57 -4.44 2.38
N ALA A 96 4.81 -4.89 2.20
CA ALA A 96 5.66 -5.37 3.28
C ALA A 96 5.94 -4.26 4.31
N LYS A 97 6.22 -3.05 3.85
CA LYS A 97 6.38 -1.86 4.70
C LYS A 97 5.12 -1.56 5.51
N ALA A 98 3.96 -1.57 4.87
CA ALA A 98 2.68 -1.37 5.53
C ALA A 98 2.35 -2.49 6.55
N LEU A 99 2.67 -3.74 6.23
CA LEU A 99 2.50 -4.88 7.15
C LEU A 99 3.39 -4.76 8.39
N VAL A 100 4.66 -4.38 8.23
CA VAL A 100 5.58 -4.17 9.36
C VAL A 100 5.06 -3.04 10.26
N ALA A 101 4.63 -1.92 9.69
CA ALA A 101 4.03 -0.82 10.44
C ALA A 101 2.77 -1.27 11.19
N PHE A 102 1.90 -2.02 10.55
CA PHE A 102 0.70 -2.59 11.17
C PHE A 102 1.04 -3.52 12.33
N MET A 103 1.97 -4.46 12.14
CA MET A 103 2.39 -5.40 13.20
C MET A 103 3.00 -4.68 14.39
N LYS A 104 3.79 -3.62 14.16
CA LYS A 104 4.33 -2.78 15.26
C LYS A 104 3.21 -2.04 16.00
N SER A 105 2.18 -1.58 15.31
CA SER A 105 1.03 -0.93 15.93
C SER A 105 0.25 -1.84 16.88
N LEU A 106 0.25 -3.14 16.63
CA LEU A 106 -0.38 -4.14 17.51
C LEU A 106 0.35 -4.33 18.84
N LYS A 107 1.58 -3.82 18.96
CA LYS A 107 2.43 -3.94 20.16
C LYS A 107 2.43 -2.70 21.04
N GLN A 108 1.70 -1.69 20.68
CA GLN A 108 1.62 -0.42 21.44
C GLN A 108 0.54 -0.48 22.50
#